data_e7d0948a7283d784a98bb3bfbac602d3
#
_entry.id   e7d0948a7283d784a98bb3bfbac602d3
#
_cell.length_a   1.000
_cell.length_b   1.000
_cell.length_c   1.000
_cell.angle_alpha   90.00
_cell.angle_beta   90.00
_cell.angle_gamma   90.00
#
_symmetry.space_group_name_H-M   'P 1'
#
loop_
_entity.id
_entity.type
_entity.pdbx_description
1 polymer ?
#
loop_
_entity_poly.entity_id
_entity_poly.type
_entity_poly.pdbx_seq_one_letter_code
_entity_poly.pdbx_strand_id
1 'polypeptide(L)'
;MAEALAKNAYTGGAHAPAKKATFDLFARPTAKTGLVSWLTTVDHKKIGMLYGGFAIFFFLVGGLEALMIRTQLMVPNNHFISAQLYNELFTMHGTTMIFLAVMPLNAAFFNLLVPIQVGARDVAFPRLNAF
;
A
#
# COMPACT_ATOMS: atom_id res chain seq x y z
N MET A 1 -60.20 -3.28 -11.75
CA MET A 1 -60.08 -3.65 -10.31
C MET A 1 -58.88 -4.58 -10.05
N ALA A 2 -58.48 -5.43 -10.99
CA ALA A 2 -57.31 -6.30 -10.87
C ALA A 2 -55.94 -5.54 -10.97
N GLU A 3 -55.88 -4.43 -11.72
CA GLU A 3 -54.67 -3.66 -11.90
C GLU A 3 -54.28 -2.80 -10.68
N ALA A 4 -55.25 -2.42 -9.84
CA ALA A 4 -55.01 -1.68 -8.60
C ALA A 4 -54.45 -2.59 -7.49
N LEU A 5 -54.73 -3.89 -7.55
CA LEU A 5 -54.23 -4.87 -6.58
C LEU A 5 -52.77 -5.27 -6.88
N ALA A 6 -52.35 -5.23 -8.16
CA ALA A 6 -50.97 -5.53 -8.55
C ALA A 6 -49.99 -4.42 -8.15
N LYS A 7 -50.41 -3.16 -8.12
CA LYS A 7 -49.58 -2.03 -7.71
C LYS A 7 -49.25 -1.97 -6.21
N ASN A 8 -50.13 -2.53 -5.38
CA ASN A 8 -49.92 -2.54 -3.92
C ASN A 8 -49.04 -3.69 -3.41
N ALA A 9 -48.80 -4.72 -4.22
CA ALA A 9 -47.90 -5.79 -3.85
C ALA A 9 -46.42 -5.45 -3.90
N TYR A 10 -46.08 -4.35 -4.57
CA TYR A 10 -44.64 -3.95 -4.78
C TYR A 10 -44.13 -2.93 -3.77
N THR A 11 -44.96 -2.41 -2.87
CA THR A 11 -44.55 -1.38 -1.87
C THR A 11 -44.35 -1.95 -0.46
N GLY A 12 -44.46 -3.27 -0.30
CA GLY A 12 -44.16 -3.97 0.95
C GLY A 12 -42.67 -4.33 1.10
N GLY A 13 -41.76 -3.45 0.77
CA GLY A 13 -40.37 -3.60 1.11
C GLY A 13 -40.20 -3.52 2.63
N ALA A 14 -40.34 -4.64 3.33
CA ALA A 14 -39.96 -4.77 4.71
C ALA A 14 -38.49 -4.23 4.82
N HIS A 15 -38.34 -3.13 5.53
CA HIS A 15 -37.01 -2.66 5.98
C HIS A 15 -36.39 -3.83 6.75
N ALA A 16 -35.51 -4.56 6.09
CA ALA A 16 -34.68 -5.53 6.78
C ALA A 16 -34.04 -4.83 7.98
N PRO A 17 -34.16 -5.36 9.19
CA PRO A 17 -33.59 -4.72 10.38
C PRO A 17 -32.11 -4.46 10.10
N ALA A 18 -31.68 -3.23 10.32
CA ALA A 18 -30.30 -2.83 10.17
C ALA A 18 -29.44 -3.84 10.95
N LYS A 19 -28.70 -4.69 10.24
CA LYS A 19 -27.75 -5.61 10.87
C LYS A 19 -26.87 -4.78 11.79
N LYS A 20 -27.01 -4.97 13.11
CA LYS A 20 -26.07 -4.43 14.09
C LYS A 20 -24.69 -4.74 13.54
N ALA A 21 -23.87 -3.71 13.37
CA ALA A 21 -22.48 -3.86 12.94
C ALA A 21 -21.74 -4.66 14.01
N THR A 22 -21.83 -5.97 13.94
CA THR A 22 -20.96 -6.86 14.69
C THR A 22 -19.57 -6.62 14.12
N PHE A 23 -18.60 -6.31 14.99
CA PHE A 23 -17.21 -6.19 14.62
C PHE A 23 -16.74 -7.56 14.11
N ASP A 24 -16.84 -7.75 12.81
CA ASP A 24 -16.40 -8.97 12.15
C ASP A 24 -14.97 -8.78 11.68
N LEU A 25 -14.05 -9.51 12.32
CA LEU A 25 -12.62 -9.51 11.98
C LEU A 25 -12.36 -9.89 10.52
N PHE A 26 -13.25 -10.66 9.92
CA PHE A 26 -13.13 -11.17 8.54
C PHE A 26 -13.93 -10.36 7.51
N ALA A 27 -14.81 -9.47 7.97
CA ALA A 27 -15.57 -8.63 7.05
C ALA A 27 -14.66 -7.59 6.40
N ARG A 28 -14.74 -7.47 5.08
CA ARG A 28 -14.11 -6.37 4.35
C ARG A 28 -14.81 -5.06 4.69
N PRO A 29 -14.10 -4.06 5.19
CA PRO A 29 -14.67 -2.71 5.23
C PRO A 29 -14.88 -2.24 3.80
N THR A 30 -16.11 -1.92 3.44
CA THR A 30 -16.45 -1.29 2.16
C THR A 30 -15.90 0.12 2.17
N ALA A 31 -14.77 0.32 1.49
CA ALA A 31 -14.08 1.59 1.48
C ALA A 31 -14.87 2.65 0.70
N LYS A 32 -15.09 3.78 1.33
CA LYS A 32 -15.60 5.00 0.68
C LYS A 32 -14.57 5.49 -0.33
N THR A 33 -15.00 6.19 -1.37
CA THR A 33 -14.14 6.79 -2.39
C THR A 33 -13.25 7.91 -1.83
N GLY A 34 -12.03 8.08 -2.35
CA GLY A 34 -11.12 9.17 -1.97
C GLY A 34 -9.76 8.70 -1.42
N LEU A 35 -8.87 9.64 -1.10
CA LEU A 35 -7.53 9.37 -0.56
C LEU A 35 -7.56 8.58 0.75
N VAL A 36 -8.54 8.87 1.61
CA VAL A 36 -8.73 8.12 2.87
C VAL A 36 -9.01 6.64 2.61
N SER A 37 -9.73 6.32 1.53
CA SER A 37 -9.99 4.94 1.11
C SER A 37 -8.71 4.18 0.71
N TRP A 38 -7.70 4.88 0.23
CA TRP A 38 -6.41 4.29 -0.09
C TRP A 38 -5.56 4.04 1.16
N LEU A 39 -5.56 5.00 2.10
CA LEU A 39 -4.78 4.90 3.34
C LEU A 39 -5.36 3.91 4.36
N THR A 40 -6.69 3.72 4.35
CA THR A 40 -7.38 2.81 5.27
C THR A 40 -7.85 1.52 4.62
N THR A 41 -7.27 1.18 3.46
CA THR A 41 -7.67 0.00 2.70
C THR A 41 -7.17 -1.29 3.36
N VAL A 42 -7.97 -2.36 3.25
CA VAL A 42 -7.56 -3.73 3.55
C VAL A 42 -7.45 -4.59 2.29
N ASP A 43 -7.63 -3.97 1.11
CA ASP A 43 -7.49 -4.65 -0.17
C ASP A 43 -5.99 -4.82 -0.50
N HIS A 44 -5.54 -6.09 -0.57
CA HIS A 44 -4.15 -6.45 -0.85
C HIS A 44 -3.60 -5.80 -2.13
N LYS A 45 -4.44 -5.57 -3.15
CA LYS A 45 -4.02 -4.92 -4.41
C LYS A 45 -3.67 -3.45 -4.20
N LYS A 46 -4.50 -2.71 -3.45
CA LYS A 46 -4.22 -1.30 -3.13
C LYS A 46 -3.02 -1.17 -2.20
N ILE A 47 -2.92 -2.07 -1.21
CA ILE A 47 -1.76 -2.13 -0.31
C ILE A 47 -0.49 -2.40 -1.12
N GLY A 48 -0.49 -3.40 -2.01
CA GLY A 48 0.64 -3.71 -2.87
C GLY A 48 1.05 -2.53 -3.76
N MET A 49 0.10 -1.80 -4.34
CA MET A 49 0.39 -0.60 -5.14
C MET A 49 0.96 0.55 -4.30
N LEU A 50 0.46 0.76 -3.07
CA LEU A 50 1.00 1.77 -2.15
C LEU A 50 2.44 1.45 -1.76
N TYR A 51 2.72 0.21 -1.36
CA TYR A 51 4.09 -0.23 -1.05
C TYR A 51 5.01 -0.13 -2.27
N GLY A 52 4.53 -0.51 -3.46
CA GLY A 52 5.29 -0.38 -4.70
C GLY A 52 5.62 1.07 -5.05
N GLY A 53 4.65 1.97 -4.97
CA GLY A 53 4.86 3.41 -5.18
C GLY A 53 5.84 4.02 -4.18
N PHE A 54 5.70 3.68 -2.90
CA PHE A 54 6.60 4.08 -1.84
C PHE A 54 8.04 3.57 -2.08
N ALA A 55 8.18 2.30 -2.42
CA ALA A 55 9.47 1.68 -2.70
C ALA A 55 10.19 2.35 -3.89
N ILE A 56 9.47 2.64 -4.98
CA ILE A 56 10.03 3.34 -6.15
C ILE A 56 10.47 4.75 -5.78
N PHE A 57 9.67 5.48 -5.02
CA PHE A 57 10.04 6.82 -4.55
C PHE A 57 11.35 6.78 -3.76
N PHE A 58 11.48 5.92 -2.77
CA PHE A 58 12.70 5.81 -1.97
C PHE A 58 13.87 5.19 -2.72
N PHE A 59 13.61 4.35 -3.70
CA PHE A 59 14.64 3.88 -4.63
C PHE A 59 15.29 5.05 -5.39
N LEU A 60 14.49 6.01 -5.86
CA LEU A 60 15.02 7.22 -6.51
C LEU A 60 15.78 8.11 -5.53
N VAL A 61 15.29 8.28 -4.30
CA VAL A 61 16.02 9.02 -3.25
C VAL A 61 17.36 8.37 -2.95
N GLY A 62 17.39 7.06 -2.69
CA GLY A 62 18.63 6.31 -2.47
C GLY A 62 19.56 6.34 -3.69
N GLY A 63 19.00 6.36 -4.90
CA GLY A 63 19.76 6.57 -6.13
C GLY A 63 20.48 7.92 -6.18
N LEU A 64 19.80 9.00 -5.75
CA LEU A 64 20.42 10.34 -5.63
C LEU A 64 21.54 10.36 -4.57
N GLU A 65 21.31 9.72 -3.41
CA GLU A 65 22.36 9.56 -2.38
C GLU A 65 23.58 8.84 -2.95
N ALA A 66 23.38 7.75 -3.69
CA ALA A 66 24.46 7.01 -4.38
C ALA A 66 25.21 7.88 -5.40
N LEU A 67 24.50 8.71 -6.17
CA LEU A 67 25.12 9.63 -7.12
C LEU A 67 26.02 10.66 -6.41
N MET A 68 25.59 11.20 -5.28
CA MET A 68 26.41 12.12 -4.48
C MET A 68 27.69 11.44 -3.97
N ILE A 69 27.57 10.22 -3.43
CA ILE A 69 28.71 9.41 -3.00
C ILE A 69 29.66 9.15 -4.18
N ARG A 70 29.09 8.76 -5.33
CA ARG A 70 29.88 8.47 -6.54
C ARG A 70 30.59 9.70 -7.08
N THR A 71 29.95 10.87 -7.06
CA THR A 71 30.55 12.14 -7.48
C THR A 71 31.72 12.50 -6.60
N GLN A 72 31.65 12.29 -5.29
CA GLN A 72 32.76 12.51 -4.37
C GLN A 72 33.99 11.65 -4.73
N LEU A 73 33.77 10.43 -5.20
CA LEU A 73 34.81 9.45 -5.52
C LEU A 73 35.34 9.54 -6.98
N MET A 74 34.85 10.49 -7.79
CA MET A 74 35.21 10.56 -9.21
C MET A 74 36.71 10.91 -9.43
N VAL A 75 37.25 11.78 -8.58
CA VAL A 75 38.64 12.22 -8.68
C VAL A 75 39.32 12.14 -7.31
N PRO A 76 40.63 11.86 -7.27
CA PRO A 76 41.40 11.89 -6.03
C PRO A 76 41.36 13.27 -5.38
N ASN A 77 41.28 13.32 -4.06
CA ASN A 77 41.23 14.58 -3.28
C ASN A 77 40.09 15.52 -3.66
N ASN A 78 38.93 14.97 -4.09
CA ASN A 78 37.75 15.76 -4.37
C ASN A 78 37.19 16.37 -3.07
N HIS A 79 36.80 17.64 -3.14
CA HIS A 79 36.17 18.38 -2.03
C HIS A 79 34.71 18.72 -2.29
N PHE A 80 34.00 17.90 -3.03
CA PHE A 80 32.58 18.10 -3.35
C PHE A 80 31.71 18.08 -2.10
N ILE A 81 31.95 17.13 -1.18
CA ILE A 81 31.28 17.04 0.12
C ILE A 81 32.31 16.84 1.23
N SER A 82 31.98 17.26 2.47
CA SER A 82 32.83 17.04 3.64
C SER A 82 32.88 15.54 4.01
N ALA A 83 33.94 15.12 4.71
CA ALA A 83 34.10 13.75 5.17
C ALA A 83 32.94 13.32 6.10
N GLN A 84 32.44 14.24 6.92
CA GLN A 84 31.31 13.98 7.79
C GLN A 84 30.05 13.72 6.96
N LEU A 85 29.71 14.59 6.02
CA LEU A 85 28.54 14.43 5.14
C LEU A 85 28.64 13.17 4.28
N TYR A 86 29.84 12.79 3.85
CA TYR A 86 30.06 11.53 3.13
C TYR A 86 29.67 10.32 3.98
N ASN A 87 30.08 10.27 5.25
CA ASN A 87 29.74 9.18 6.16
C ASN A 87 28.24 9.13 6.46
N GLU A 88 27.61 10.29 6.62
CA GLU A 88 26.17 10.39 6.81
C GLU A 88 25.41 9.87 5.58
N LEU A 89 25.79 10.32 4.37
CA LEU A 89 25.19 9.86 3.11
C LEU A 89 25.39 8.36 2.89
N PHE A 90 26.55 7.82 3.22
CA PHE A 90 26.83 6.40 3.10
C PHE A 90 25.86 5.57 3.98
N THR A 91 25.69 5.98 5.22
CA THR A 91 24.78 5.34 6.17
C THR A 91 23.33 5.51 5.74
N MET A 92 22.93 6.71 5.33
CA MET A 92 21.57 7.01 4.86
C MET A 92 21.25 6.20 3.60
N HIS A 93 22.14 6.16 2.62
CA HIS A 93 21.96 5.35 1.41
C HIS A 93 21.70 3.87 1.75
N GLY A 94 22.52 3.27 2.62
CA GLY A 94 22.35 1.88 3.04
C GLY A 94 20.98 1.64 3.72
N THR A 95 20.60 2.51 4.63
CA THR A 95 19.32 2.43 5.34
C THR A 95 18.14 2.65 4.39
N THR A 96 18.19 3.67 3.55
CA THR A 96 17.15 3.99 2.57
C THR A 96 16.93 2.83 1.60
N MET A 97 18.00 2.26 1.07
CA MET A 97 17.90 1.17 0.11
C MET A 97 17.35 -0.12 0.72
N ILE A 98 17.77 -0.48 1.94
CA ILE A 98 17.33 -1.72 2.56
C ILE A 98 15.90 -1.59 3.12
N PHE A 99 15.64 -0.58 3.96
CA PHE A 99 14.40 -0.49 4.71
C PHE A 99 13.28 0.24 3.99
N LEU A 100 13.61 1.23 3.15
CA LEU A 100 12.60 2.05 2.48
C LEU A 100 12.38 1.69 1.01
N ALA A 101 13.34 1.03 0.36
CA ALA A 101 13.18 0.57 -1.02
C ALA A 101 12.94 -0.94 -1.08
N VAL A 102 13.90 -1.78 -0.67
CA VAL A 102 13.83 -3.24 -0.88
C VAL A 102 12.74 -3.89 -0.05
N MET A 103 12.59 -3.57 1.24
CA MET A 103 11.56 -4.18 2.08
C MET A 103 10.14 -3.86 1.61
N PRO A 104 9.76 -2.59 1.34
CA PRO A 104 8.44 -2.29 0.79
C PRO A 104 8.22 -2.86 -0.61
N LEU A 105 9.27 -2.96 -1.44
CA LEU A 105 9.17 -3.59 -2.75
C LEU A 105 8.81 -5.08 -2.62
N ASN A 106 9.44 -5.80 -1.70
CA ASN A 106 9.09 -7.19 -1.41
C ASN A 106 7.65 -7.31 -0.91
N ALA A 107 7.22 -6.43 0.00
CA ALA A 107 5.83 -6.40 0.46
C ALA A 107 4.84 -6.15 -0.69
N ALA A 108 5.19 -5.27 -1.65
CA ALA A 108 4.39 -5.06 -2.85
C ALA A 108 4.27 -6.32 -3.69
N PHE A 109 5.37 -7.01 -3.94
CA PHE A 109 5.39 -8.29 -4.69
C PHE A 109 4.53 -9.34 -4.02
N PHE A 110 4.71 -9.58 -2.72
CA PHE A 110 3.94 -10.59 -2.01
C PHE A 110 2.44 -10.27 -2.01
N ASN A 111 2.06 -9.03 -1.83
CA ASN A 111 0.66 -8.62 -1.85
C ASN A 111 0.01 -8.69 -3.24
N LEU A 112 0.77 -8.45 -4.31
CA LEU A 112 0.23 -8.46 -5.67
C LEU A 112 0.31 -9.85 -6.31
N LEU A 113 1.48 -10.51 -6.27
CA LEU A 113 1.72 -11.71 -7.05
C LEU A 113 1.25 -12.99 -6.37
N VAL A 114 1.46 -13.14 -5.05
CA VAL A 114 1.13 -14.39 -4.36
C VAL A 114 -0.35 -14.73 -4.43
N PRO A 115 -1.30 -13.82 -4.15
CA PRO A 115 -2.73 -14.12 -4.29
C PRO A 115 -3.12 -14.50 -5.72
N ILE A 116 -2.51 -13.86 -6.73
CA ILE A 116 -2.78 -14.16 -8.14
C ILE A 116 -2.25 -15.55 -8.51
N GLN A 117 -1.05 -15.89 -8.08
CA GLN A 117 -0.43 -17.19 -8.38
C GLN A 117 -1.17 -18.38 -7.74
N VAL A 118 -1.67 -18.18 -6.52
CA VAL A 118 -2.46 -19.19 -5.79
C VAL A 118 -3.91 -19.22 -6.27
N GLY A 119 -4.36 -18.24 -7.05
CA GLY A 119 -5.76 -18.13 -7.49
C GLY A 119 -6.71 -17.70 -6.37
N ALA A 120 -6.18 -17.14 -5.28
CA ALA A 120 -6.98 -16.65 -4.17
C ALA A 120 -7.58 -15.27 -4.49
N ARG A 121 -8.82 -15.03 -4.02
CA ARG A 121 -9.47 -13.73 -4.17
C ARG A 121 -8.84 -12.66 -3.28
N ASP A 122 -8.31 -13.07 -2.13
CA ASP A 122 -7.75 -12.19 -1.12
C ASP A 122 -6.74 -12.92 -0.24
N VAL A 123 -5.98 -12.16 0.57
CA VAL A 123 -5.10 -12.71 1.61
C VAL A 123 -5.91 -13.29 2.76
N ALA A 124 -5.34 -14.25 3.49
CA ALA A 124 -6.03 -14.97 4.58
C ALA A 124 -6.47 -14.04 5.73
N PHE A 125 -5.67 -13.02 6.05
CA PHE A 125 -5.93 -12.06 7.12
C PHE A 125 -5.82 -10.62 6.61
N PRO A 126 -6.87 -10.07 5.95
CA PRO A 126 -6.78 -8.77 5.29
C PRO A 126 -6.45 -7.61 6.24
N ARG A 127 -6.99 -7.63 7.47
CA ARG A 127 -6.73 -6.59 8.47
C ARG A 127 -5.32 -6.65 9.04
N LEU A 128 -4.81 -7.84 9.29
CA LEU A 128 -3.44 -8.03 9.76
C LEU A 128 -2.42 -7.63 8.68
N ASN A 129 -2.76 -7.87 7.41
CA ASN A 129 -1.93 -7.47 6.28
C ASN A 129 -1.89 -5.94 6.07
N ALA A 130 -2.93 -5.23 6.54
CA ALA A 130 -3.01 -3.77 6.47
C ALA A 130 -2.34 -3.05 7.66
N PHE A 131 -1.95 -3.79 8.72
CA PHE A 131 -1.33 -3.28 9.94
C PHE A 131 0.18 -3.23 9.79
#